data_3e0132d47a4caa80fa330b03555e0762
#
_entry.id   3e0132d47a4caa80fa330b03555e0762
#
_cell.length_a   1.000
_cell.length_b   1.000
_cell.length_c   1.000
_cell.angle_alpha   90.00
_cell.angle_beta   90.00
_cell.angle_gamma   90.00
#
_symmetry.space_group_name_H-M   'P 1'
#
loop_
_entity.id
_entity.type
_entity.pdbx_description
1 polymer ?
#
loop_
_entity_poly.entity_id
_entity_poly.type
_entity_poly.pdbx_seq_one_letter_code
_entity_poly.pdbx_strand_id
1 'polypeptide(L)'
;RGVFVNPLMISTDGYIYEHEVGFAYDSAVPYAESGPYELTGAGDNIMSVRRVIPDEQTLGEVVVSFKTRMYPMATETTYGPYAAAQPTDVRFAARQVKIRYTGNVLEDWRVGVNRIDVVAMGKR
;
A
#
# COMPACT_ATOMS: atom_id res chain seq x y z
N ARG A 1 -14.15 33.32 8.27
CA ARG A 1 -13.55 32.94 7.01
C ARG A 1 -12.23 33.64 6.81
N GLY A 2 -11.16 32.90 6.51
CA GLY A 2 -9.84 33.47 6.35
C GLY A 2 -9.63 34.16 5.00
N VAL A 3 -8.56 34.92 4.95
CA VAL A 3 -8.12 35.62 3.73
C VAL A 3 -7.41 34.64 2.76
N PHE A 4 -6.88 33.55 3.27
CA PHE A 4 -6.08 32.60 2.50
C PHE A 4 -6.92 31.42 2.06
N VAL A 5 -6.68 30.93 0.86
CA VAL A 5 -7.38 29.75 0.31
C VAL A 5 -6.98 28.48 1.06
N ASN A 6 -5.71 28.35 1.40
CA ASN A 6 -5.18 27.20 2.09
C ASN A 6 -4.83 27.53 3.54
N PRO A 7 -4.90 26.55 4.46
CA PRO A 7 -4.53 26.78 5.85
C PRO A 7 -3.06 27.17 6.00
N LEU A 8 -2.80 28.07 6.94
CA LEU A 8 -1.43 28.42 7.35
C LEU A 8 -1.15 27.86 8.73
N MET A 9 0.02 27.31 8.90
CA MET A 9 0.47 26.77 10.18
C MET A 9 1.90 27.18 10.47
N ILE A 10 2.19 27.38 11.76
CA ILE A 10 3.54 27.71 12.22
C ILE A 10 4.21 26.44 12.71
N SER A 11 5.38 26.17 12.16
CA SER A 11 6.17 25.01 12.56
C SER A 11 7.08 25.35 13.75
N THR A 12 7.57 24.32 14.40
CA THR A 12 8.52 24.46 15.50
C THR A 12 9.87 25.04 15.08
N ASP A 13 10.17 25.05 13.79
CA ASP A 13 11.37 25.68 13.25
C ASP A 13 11.26 27.22 13.09
N GLY A 14 10.09 27.78 13.39
CA GLY A 14 9.85 29.22 13.33
C GLY A 14 9.34 29.74 12.00
N TYR A 15 9.13 28.88 11.02
CA TYR A 15 8.59 29.28 9.72
C TYR A 15 7.08 29.07 9.64
N ILE A 16 6.45 29.87 8.78
CA ILE A 16 5.03 29.73 8.46
C ILE A 16 4.91 28.92 7.17
N TYR A 17 4.10 27.87 7.21
CA TYR A 17 3.88 27.01 6.05
C TYR A 17 2.44 27.09 5.58
N GLU A 18 2.26 27.16 4.27
CA GLU A 18 0.95 27.01 3.64
C GLU A 18 0.68 25.54 3.38
N HIS A 19 -0.43 25.04 3.92
CA HIS A 19 -0.80 23.63 3.82
C HIS A 19 -1.69 23.36 2.61
N GLU A 20 -1.76 22.10 2.21
CA GLU A 20 -2.60 21.64 1.12
C GLU A 20 -2.26 22.27 -0.23
N VAL A 21 -0.99 22.54 -0.45
CA VAL A 21 -0.47 23.11 -1.71
C VAL A 21 0.32 22.06 -2.45
N GLY A 22 -0.14 21.70 -3.66
CA GLY A 22 0.57 20.76 -4.52
C GLY A 22 0.60 19.33 -3.98
N PHE A 23 1.50 18.53 -4.51
CA PHE A 23 1.61 17.10 -4.20
C PHE A 23 2.99 16.70 -3.68
N ALA A 24 3.80 17.66 -3.28
CA ALA A 24 5.13 17.42 -2.75
C ALA A 24 5.09 17.07 -1.26
N TYR A 25 6.03 16.25 -0.84
CA TYR A 25 6.15 15.79 0.54
C TYR A 25 7.51 16.22 1.11
N ASP A 26 7.54 16.63 2.36
CA ASP A 26 8.75 17.20 2.95
C ASP A 26 9.85 16.18 3.21
N SER A 27 9.51 15.00 3.70
CA SER A 27 10.53 14.07 4.18
C SER A 27 10.25 12.60 3.87
N ALA A 28 9.01 12.20 3.85
CA ALA A 28 8.66 10.80 3.68
C ALA A 28 7.59 10.63 2.62
N VAL A 29 7.72 9.58 1.82
CA VAL A 29 6.70 9.21 0.84
C VAL A 29 5.48 8.68 1.59
N PRO A 30 4.26 9.12 1.26
CA PRO A 30 3.07 8.63 1.92
C PRO A 30 2.82 7.16 1.59
N TYR A 31 2.34 6.43 2.58
CA TYR A 31 2.00 5.03 2.40
C TYR A 31 0.79 4.67 3.26
N ALA A 32 0.13 3.57 2.87
CA ALA A 32 -0.89 2.92 3.68
C ALA A 32 -0.53 1.44 3.77
N GLU A 33 -0.54 0.89 4.97
CA GLU A 33 -0.18 -0.50 5.22
C GLU A 33 -1.26 -1.15 6.07
N SER A 34 -1.70 -2.34 5.66
CA SER A 34 -2.65 -3.12 6.43
C SER A 34 -1.96 -3.88 7.56
N GLY A 35 -2.74 -4.33 8.55
CA GLY A 35 -2.28 -5.37 9.46
C GLY A 35 -2.17 -6.71 8.74
N PRO A 36 -1.56 -7.72 9.37
CA PRO A 36 -1.48 -9.04 8.78
C PRO A 36 -2.87 -9.69 8.73
N TYR A 37 -3.19 -10.29 7.60
CA TYR A 37 -4.45 -11.01 7.43
C TYR A 37 -4.29 -12.19 6.47
N GLU A 38 -5.30 -13.03 6.46
CA GLU A 38 -5.35 -14.23 5.64
C GLU A 38 -6.32 -14.03 4.49
N LEU A 39 -5.83 -14.16 3.27
CA LEU A 39 -6.63 -13.85 2.08
C LEU A 39 -7.71 -14.90 1.80
N THR A 40 -7.51 -16.13 2.24
CA THR A 40 -8.50 -17.20 2.03
C THR A 40 -9.58 -17.25 3.10
N GLY A 41 -9.38 -16.56 4.21
CA GLY A 41 -10.33 -16.57 5.33
C GLY A 41 -10.41 -17.88 6.09
N ALA A 42 -9.60 -18.85 5.76
CA ALA A 42 -9.68 -20.20 6.34
C ALA A 42 -8.79 -20.41 7.56
N GLY A 43 -8.01 -19.42 7.95
CA GLY A 43 -7.29 -19.40 9.22
C GLY A 43 -5.92 -20.03 9.21
N ASP A 44 -5.70 -21.17 8.60
CA ASP A 44 -4.41 -21.83 8.62
C ASP A 44 -3.95 -22.42 7.29
N ASN A 45 -4.55 -21.98 6.20
CA ASN A 45 -4.11 -22.39 4.88
C ASN A 45 -2.96 -21.50 4.37
N ILE A 46 -2.02 -22.16 3.69
CA ILE A 46 -1.04 -21.43 2.88
C ILE A 46 -1.74 -21.01 1.59
N MET A 47 -1.55 -19.74 1.21
CA MET A 47 -2.11 -19.19 -0.02
C MET A 47 -1.01 -18.86 -1.00
N SER A 48 -1.28 -19.09 -2.27
CA SER A 48 -0.42 -18.66 -3.36
C SER A 48 -1.06 -17.45 -4.04
N VAL A 49 -0.36 -16.34 -4.04
CA VAL A 49 -0.81 -15.13 -4.71
C VAL A 49 -0.17 -15.07 -6.09
N ARG A 50 -0.97 -14.86 -7.12
CA ARG A 50 -0.52 -14.94 -8.52
C ARG A 50 -0.63 -13.63 -9.27
N ARG A 51 -1.59 -12.79 -8.93
CA ARG A 51 -1.83 -11.56 -9.67
C ARG A 51 -2.50 -10.52 -8.79
N VAL A 52 -2.11 -9.26 -9.02
CA VAL A 52 -2.80 -8.10 -8.46
C VAL A 52 -3.50 -7.37 -9.60
N ILE A 53 -4.79 -7.14 -9.46
CA ILE A 53 -5.62 -6.49 -10.47
C ILE A 53 -6.16 -5.20 -9.89
N PRO A 54 -5.68 -4.02 -10.34
CA PRO A 54 -6.21 -2.75 -9.87
C PRO A 54 -7.60 -2.51 -10.43
N ASP A 55 -8.38 -1.66 -9.77
CA ASP A 55 -9.62 -1.20 -10.37
C ASP A 55 -9.38 0.07 -11.20
N GLU A 56 -10.43 0.51 -11.87
CA GLU A 56 -10.39 1.66 -12.78
C GLU A 56 -10.22 3.00 -12.07
N GLN A 57 -10.35 3.04 -10.74
CA GLN A 57 -10.16 4.28 -9.97
C GLN A 57 -8.73 4.47 -9.49
N THR A 58 -7.86 3.50 -9.73
CA THR A 58 -6.44 3.64 -9.38
C THR A 58 -5.79 4.66 -10.31
N LEU A 59 -5.12 5.63 -9.73
CA LEU A 59 -4.55 6.76 -10.44
C LEU A 59 -3.14 7.03 -9.92
N GLY A 60 -2.27 7.46 -10.82
CA GLY A 60 -0.90 7.85 -10.48
C GLY A 60 0.04 6.66 -10.39
N GLU A 61 1.31 6.94 -10.08
CA GLU A 61 2.31 5.89 -9.91
C GLU A 61 2.31 5.36 -8.49
N VAL A 62 1.37 4.49 -8.20
CA VAL A 62 1.28 3.81 -6.93
C VAL A 62 1.95 2.45 -7.04
N VAL A 63 2.76 2.10 -6.05
CA VAL A 63 3.36 0.77 -5.98
C VAL A 63 2.76 -0.01 -4.80
N VAL A 64 2.66 -1.31 -4.96
CA VAL A 64 2.18 -2.21 -3.92
C VAL A 64 3.30 -3.17 -3.54
N SER A 65 3.47 -3.37 -2.25
CA SER A 65 4.41 -4.33 -1.70
C SER A 65 3.70 -5.26 -0.74
N PHE A 66 4.18 -6.49 -0.67
CA PHE A 66 3.61 -7.50 0.22
C PHE A 66 4.65 -7.91 1.23
N LYS A 67 4.27 -7.89 2.50
CA LYS A 67 5.08 -8.44 3.58
C LYS A 67 4.41 -9.71 4.08
N THR A 68 5.12 -10.81 4.01
CA THR A 68 4.56 -12.12 4.28
C THR A 68 5.24 -12.80 5.45
N ARG A 69 4.52 -13.66 6.14
CA ARG A 69 5.08 -14.53 7.16
C ARG A 69 4.28 -15.83 7.27
N MET A 70 4.96 -16.87 7.72
CA MET A 70 4.34 -18.18 7.87
C MET A 70 3.69 -18.37 9.25
N TYR A 71 4.23 -17.70 10.26
CA TYR A 71 3.74 -17.78 11.64
C TYR A 71 3.75 -16.38 12.26
N PRO A 72 2.94 -16.10 13.28
CA PRO A 72 2.89 -14.77 13.90
C PRO A 72 4.23 -14.22 14.38
N MET A 73 5.14 -15.09 14.80
CA MET A 73 6.47 -14.68 15.27
C MET A 73 7.57 -14.88 14.24
N ALA A 74 7.23 -15.28 13.02
CA ALA A 74 8.23 -15.51 11.98
C ALA A 74 8.75 -14.20 11.42
N THR A 75 9.94 -14.23 10.83
CA THR A 75 10.51 -13.11 10.11
C THR A 75 9.69 -12.81 8.87
N GLU A 76 9.41 -11.52 8.65
CA GLU A 76 8.68 -11.09 7.48
C GLU A 76 9.58 -11.10 6.24
N THR A 77 9.02 -11.57 5.13
CA THR A 77 9.65 -11.50 3.82
C THR A 77 8.90 -10.48 2.97
N THR A 78 9.63 -9.59 2.31
CA THR A 78 9.02 -8.54 1.47
C THR A 78 9.11 -8.91 0.01
N TYR A 79 8.00 -8.79 -0.69
CA TYR A 79 7.90 -8.97 -2.14
C TYR A 79 7.43 -7.67 -2.79
N GLY A 80 8.07 -7.29 -3.87
CA GLY A 80 7.77 -6.04 -4.57
C GLY A 80 8.91 -5.06 -4.48
N PRO A 81 8.69 -3.80 -4.84
CA PRO A 81 7.41 -3.20 -5.20
C PRO A 81 6.91 -3.59 -6.59
N TYR A 82 5.60 -3.63 -6.75
CA TYR A 82 4.94 -3.88 -8.02
C TYR A 82 4.08 -2.67 -8.41
N ALA A 83 3.99 -2.36 -9.71
CA ALA A 83 3.12 -1.29 -10.18
C ALA A 83 1.64 -1.64 -9.91
N ALA A 84 0.91 -0.73 -9.29
CA ALA A 84 -0.48 -0.94 -8.92
C ALA A 84 -1.47 -0.35 -9.93
N ALA A 85 -0.98 0.31 -11.00
CA ALA A 85 -1.84 0.96 -11.99
C ALA A 85 -2.30 0.02 -13.12
N GLN A 86 -1.79 -1.19 -13.17
CA GLN A 86 -2.14 -2.18 -14.19
C GLN A 86 -2.05 -3.58 -13.61
N PRO A 87 -2.72 -4.57 -14.22
CA PRO A 87 -2.61 -5.95 -13.76
C PRO A 87 -1.15 -6.40 -13.77
N THR A 88 -0.69 -6.92 -12.65
CA THR A 88 0.70 -7.31 -12.48
C THR A 88 0.77 -8.72 -11.91
N ASP A 89 1.57 -9.56 -12.55
CA ASP A 89 1.81 -10.91 -12.06
C ASP A 89 2.78 -10.88 -10.89
N VAL A 90 2.38 -11.53 -9.82
CA VAL A 90 3.20 -11.70 -8.62
C VAL A 90 3.23 -13.17 -8.27
N ARG A 91 4.25 -13.61 -7.56
CA ARG A 91 4.35 -15.01 -7.14
C ARG A 91 4.94 -15.10 -5.75
N PHE A 92 4.10 -15.44 -4.79
CA PHE A 92 4.56 -15.79 -3.47
C PHE A 92 3.52 -16.68 -2.78
N ALA A 93 3.95 -17.38 -1.75
CA ALA A 93 3.06 -18.19 -0.91
C ALA A 93 3.31 -17.87 0.55
N ALA A 94 2.25 -17.70 1.32
CA ALA A 94 2.36 -17.40 2.74
C ALA A 94 1.03 -17.68 3.47
N ARG A 95 1.07 -17.69 4.79
CA ARG A 95 -0.13 -17.77 5.62
C ARG A 95 -0.71 -16.39 5.91
N GLN A 96 0.15 -15.42 6.20
CA GLN A 96 -0.27 -14.08 6.57
C GLN A 96 0.42 -13.07 5.66
N VAL A 97 -0.32 -12.06 5.25
CA VAL A 97 0.13 -11.04 4.32
C VAL A 97 -0.26 -9.67 4.84
N LYS A 98 0.67 -8.74 4.80
CA LYS A 98 0.41 -7.31 4.93
C LYS A 98 0.52 -6.70 3.55
N ILE A 99 -0.37 -5.80 3.21
CA ILE A 99 -0.33 -5.08 1.93
C ILE A 99 0.01 -3.63 2.21
N ARG A 100 1.00 -3.13 1.48
CA ARG A 100 1.45 -1.74 1.60
C ARG A 100 1.36 -1.03 0.26
N TYR A 101 0.66 0.09 0.23
CA TYR A 101 0.57 0.97 -0.93
C TYR A 101 1.42 2.20 -0.67
N THR A 102 2.24 2.57 -1.64
CA THR A 102 3.14 3.72 -1.52
C THR A 102 2.95 4.62 -2.73
N GLY A 103 2.73 5.90 -2.50
CA GLY A 103 2.72 6.91 -3.54
C GLY A 103 4.15 7.31 -3.86
N ASN A 104 4.58 7.11 -5.08
CA ASN A 104 6.00 7.12 -5.46
C ASN A 104 6.46 8.40 -6.17
N VAL A 105 5.55 9.27 -6.59
CA VAL A 105 5.88 10.48 -7.33
C VAL A 105 5.17 11.69 -6.76
N LEU A 106 5.65 12.88 -7.13
CA LEU A 106 5.09 14.15 -6.69
C LEU A 106 3.86 14.52 -7.55
N GLU A 107 2.86 13.65 -7.55
CA GLU A 107 1.62 13.87 -8.28
C GLU A 107 0.42 13.36 -7.47
N ASP A 108 -0.78 13.71 -7.94
CA ASP A 108 -2.01 13.17 -7.36
C ASP A 108 -2.07 11.67 -7.60
N TRP A 109 -2.37 10.91 -6.57
CA TRP A 109 -2.48 9.47 -6.68
C TRP A 109 -3.68 8.96 -5.89
N ARG A 110 -4.23 7.85 -6.36
CA ARG A 110 -5.41 7.22 -5.76
C ARG A 110 -5.32 5.72 -5.94
N VAL A 111 -5.70 5.00 -4.91
CA VAL A 111 -5.83 3.54 -4.97
C VAL A 111 -7.30 3.20 -4.78
N GLY A 112 -7.87 2.52 -5.78
CA GLY A 112 -9.21 1.98 -5.67
C GLY A 112 -9.21 0.60 -5.02
N VAL A 113 -10.26 -0.17 -5.26
CA VAL A 113 -10.36 -1.54 -4.75
C VAL A 113 -9.47 -2.44 -5.59
N ASN A 114 -8.47 -3.04 -4.97
CA ASN A 114 -7.62 -4.01 -5.65
C ASN A 114 -8.15 -5.41 -5.45
N ARG A 115 -8.08 -6.18 -6.52
CA ARG A 115 -8.40 -7.61 -6.51
C ARG A 115 -7.10 -8.40 -6.54
N ILE A 116 -7.07 -9.46 -5.76
CA ILE A 116 -5.89 -10.32 -5.66
C ILE A 116 -6.32 -11.73 -6.04
N ASP A 117 -5.64 -12.30 -7.04
CA ASP A 117 -5.87 -13.68 -7.45
C ASP A 117 -5.10 -14.62 -6.54
N VAL A 118 -5.82 -15.40 -5.76
CA VAL A 118 -5.28 -16.24 -4.70
C VAL A 118 -5.75 -17.67 -4.88
N VAL A 119 -4.84 -18.62 -4.71
CA VAL A 119 -5.15 -20.05 -4.69
C VAL A 119 -4.73 -20.63 -3.35
N ALA A 120 -5.65 -21.32 -2.69
CA ALA A 120 -5.34 -22.03 -1.45
C ALA A 120 -4.48 -23.26 -1.75
N MET A 121 -3.38 -23.42 -1.00
CA MET A 121 -2.42 -24.50 -1.23
C MET A 121 -2.50 -25.61 -0.17
N GLY A 122 -3.32 -25.47 0.85
CA GLY A 122 -3.44 -26.44 1.91
C GLY A 122 -2.81 -26.00 3.21
N LYS A 123 -2.77 -26.91 4.16
CA LYS A 123 -2.33 -26.64 5.53
C LYS A 123 -0.94 -27.23 5.74
N ARG A 124 -0.02 -26.39 6.15
CA ARG A 124 1.32 -26.84 6.54
C ARG A 124 1.86 -26.01 7.67
#